data_ede87ae210f9479441ea89ef0f706b13
#
_entry.id   ede87ae210f9479441ea89ef0f706b13
#
_cell.length_a   1.000
_cell.length_b   1.000
_cell.length_c   1.000
_cell.angle_alpha   90.00
_cell.angle_beta   90.00
_cell.angle_gamma   90.00
#
_symmetry.space_group_name_H-M   'P 1'
#
loop_
_entity.id
_entity.type
_entity.pdbx_description
1 polymer ?
#
loop_
_entity_poly.entity_id
_entity_poly.type
_entity_poly.pdbx_seq_one_letter_code
_entity_poly.pdbx_strand_id
1 'polypeptide(L)'
;MTAKIAVLVSGGGTNLQALIDAQQRSELGGGEITAVISSKEGAYALERARKAGIPGYALPRKSFDSNRAMTLALVEKLKALDIDLVVLAGCMVIFTEELVQAYPNAIMNVHPALIPSFCGQGFYGLHVHEAALAYGVKLSGATVHFVSAECDGGPIIAQKAVPVLPGDTPETLQKRIMEQAEWKLLPEAVRLFCEGRLRVEGRTVIIEQE
;
A
#
# COMPACT_ATOMS: atom_id res chain seq x y z
N MET A 1 20.06 5.95 10.19
CA MET A 1 18.89 5.97 11.11
C MET A 1 17.90 4.95 10.59
N THR A 2 17.21 4.23 11.47
CA THR A 2 16.18 3.26 11.08
C THR A 2 14.93 4.03 10.63
N ALA A 3 14.44 3.78 9.41
CA ALA A 3 13.22 4.42 8.92
C ALA A 3 11.99 3.82 9.63
N LYS A 4 11.16 4.68 10.22
CA LYS A 4 9.91 4.29 10.90
C LYS A 4 8.75 4.23 9.91
N ILE A 5 8.09 3.10 9.84
CA ILE A 5 7.04 2.82 8.87
C ILE A 5 5.68 2.70 9.56
N ALA A 6 4.69 3.43 9.06
CA ALA A 6 3.29 3.19 9.40
C ALA A 6 2.58 2.46 8.25
N VAL A 7 1.86 1.38 8.56
CA VAL A 7 1.07 0.65 7.57
C VAL A 7 -0.42 0.90 7.81
N LEU A 8 -1.09 1.45 6.80
CA LEU A 8 -2.51 1.75 6.82
C LEU A 8 -3.31 0.63 6.15
N VAL A 9 -4.36 0.19 6.82
CA VAL A 9 -5.15 -0.99 6.44
C VAL A 9 -6.65 -0.74 6.60
N SER A 10 -7.49 -1.57 5.94
CA SER A 10 -8.95 -1.54 6.14
C SER A 10 -9.58 -2.92 6.37
N GLY A 11 -8.82 -4.02 6.30
CA GLY A 11 -9.38 -5.37 6.32
C GLY A 11 -8.45 -6.45 6.84
N GLY A 12 -8.30 -7.54 6.08
CA GLY A 12 -7.55 -8.74 6.46
C GLY A 12 -6.05 -8.58 6.65
N GLY A 13 -5.42 -7.62 5.96
CA GLY A 13 -4.01 -7.26 6.12
C GLY A 13 -3.03 -8.29 5.55
N THR A 14 -3.29 -8.88 4.40
CA THR A 14 -2.39 -9.86 3.77
C THR A 14 -1.09 -9.18 3.29
N ASN A 15 -1.17 -7.98 2.74
CA ASN A 15 0.00 -7.16 2.40
C ASN A 15 0.77 -6.69 3.64
N LEU A 16 0.06 -6.35 4.74
CA LEU A 16 0.70 -6.10 6.03
C LEU A 16 1.48 -7.33 6.51
N GLN A 17 0.91 -8.54 6.37
CA GLN A 17 1.62 -9.77 6.76
C GLN A 17 2.91 -9.95 5.95
N ALA A 18 2.86 -9.72 4.64
CA ALA A 18 4.06 -9.80 3.81
C ALA A 18 5.17 -8.82 4.27
N LEU A 19 4.80 -7.61 4.69
CA LEU A 19 5.74 -6.65 5.27
C LEU A 19 6.28 -7.10 6.63
N ILE A 20 5.42 -7.64 7.51
CA ILE A 20 5.84 -8.18 8.82
C ILE A 20 6.83 -9.34 8.62
N ASP A 21 6.51 -10.26 7.71
CA ASP A 21 7.38 -11.40 7.41
C ASP A 21 8.74 -10.94 6.84
N ALA A 22 8.76 -9.92 5.98
CA ALA A 22 9.98 -9.32 5.45
C ALA A 22 10.79 -8.62 6.56
N GLN A 23 10.14 -7.90 7.47
CA GLN A 23 10.82 -7.30 8.63
C GLN A 23 11.47 -8.36 9.51
N GLN A 24 10.78 -9.47 9.81
CA GLN A 24 11.32 -10.57 10.62
C GLN A 24 12.56 -11.22 9.97
N ARG A 25 12.64 -11.20 8.63
CA ARG A 25 13.81 -11.66 7.88
C ARG A 25 14.88 -10.58 7.67
N SER A 26 14.69 -9.37 8.25
CA SER A 26 15.57 -8.21 8.06
C SER A 26 15.69 -7.76 6.59
N GLU A 27 14.62 -7.94 5.81
CA GLU A 27 14.57 -7.65 4.37
C GLU A 27 13.95 -6.27 4.03
N LEU A 28 13.77 -5.37 5.01
CA LEU A 28 13.22 -4.03 4.79
C LEU A 28 14.29 -2.91 4.74
N GLY A 29 15.55 -3.23 4.43
CA GLY A 29 16.60 -2.22 4.25
C GLY A 29 16.85 -1.35 5.49
N GLY A 30 16.70 -1.92 6.69
CA GLY A 30 16.80 -1.19 7.95
C GLY A 30 15.52 -0.44 8.36
N GLY A 31 14.42 -0.59 7.61
CA GLY A 31 13.11 -0.05 8.00
C GLY A 31 12.44 -0.87 9.10
N GLU A 32 11.67 -0.22 9.96
CA GLU A 32 10.90 -0.82 11.05
C GLU A 32 9.43 -0.40 10.97
N ILE A 33 8.51 -1.38 11.00
CA ILE A 33 7.07 -1.12 11.11
C ILE A 33 6.78 -0.78 12.57
N THR A 34 6.59 0.49 12.87
CA THR A 34 6.38 0.99 14.23
C THR A 34 4.91 1.25 14.55
N ALA A 35 4.04 1.25 13.54
CA ALA A 35 2.61 1.44 13.71
C ALA A 35 1.79 0.75 12.61
N VAL A 36 0.64 0.18 12.99
CA VAL A 36 -0.43 -0.24 12.07
C VAL A 36 -1.68 0.56 12.39
N ILE A 37 -2.21 1.27 11.39
CA ILE A 37 -3.40 2.12 11.57
C ILE A 37 -4.52 1.57 10.71
N SER A 38 -5.64 1.21 11.32
CA SER A 38 -6.82 0.69 10.61
C SER A 38 -7.93 1.72 10.51
N SER A 39 -8.52 1.85 9.31
CA SER A 39 -9.73 2.65 9.10
C SER A 39 -11.01 2.00 9.62
N LYS A 40 -10.92 0.79 10.19
CA LYS A 40 -12.04 0.03 10.77
C LYS A 40 -11.64 -0.54 12.12
N GLU A 41 -12.53 -0.42 13.09
CA GLU A 41 -12.44 -1.18 14.33
C GLU A 41 -12.53 -2.69 14.04
N GLY A 42 -11.78 -3.51 14.78
CA GLY A 42 -11.83 -4.97 14.64
C GLY A 42 -11.28 -5.53 13.31
N ALA A 43 -10.57 -4.73 12.50
CA ALA A 43 -9.89 -5.24 11.33
C ALA A 43 -8.89 -6.34 11.73
N TYR A 44 -8.89 -7.47 11.03
CA TYR A 44 -7.98 -8.60 11.34
C TYR A 44 -6.50 -8.21 11.21
N ALA A 45 -6.21 -7.19 10.40
CA ALA A 45 -4.88 -6.59 10.31
C ALA A 45 -4.33 -6.10 11.66
N LEU A 46 -5.19 -5.59 12.56
CA LEU A 46 -4.77 -5.18 13.93
C LEU A 46 -4.38 -6.40 14.78
N GLU A 47 -5.03 -7.54 14.58
CA GLU A 47 -4.65 -8.79 15.24
C GLU A 47 -3.29 -9.31 14.73
N ARG A 48 -2.99 -9.16 13.43
CA ARG A 48 -1.67 -9.46 12.88
C ARG A 48 -0.59 -8.58 13.52
N ALA A 49 -0.84 -7.26 13.62
CA ALA A 49 0.06 -6.32 14.29
C ALA A 49 0.31 -6.72 15.74
N ARG A 50 -0.75 -7.02 16.49
CA ARG A 50 -0.67 -7.46 17.89
C ARG A 50 0.20 -8.73 18.04
N LYS A 51 0.01 -9.72 17.16
CA LYS A 51 0.80 -10.96 17.17
C LYS A 51 2.28 -10.73 16.88
N ALA A 52 2.57 -9.70 16.08
CA ALA A 52 3.95 -9.29 15.75
C ALA A 52 4.55 -8.30 16.75
N GLY A 53 3.82 -7.93 17.81
CA GLY A 53 4.30 -6.96 18.80
C GLY A 53 4.29 -5.51 18.29
N ILE A 54 3.60 -5.23 17.19
CA ILE A 54 3.53 -3.88 16.58
C ILE A 54 2.31 -3.14 17.14
N PRO A 55 2.47 -1.88 17.58
CA PRO A 55 1.36 -1.04 18.03
C PRO A 55 0.29 -0.89 16.95
N GLY A 56 -0.96 -1.21 17.29
CA GLY A 56 -2.12 -1.08 16.42
C GLY A 56 -3.05 0.02 16.89
N TYR A 57 -3.56 0.83 15.95
CA TYR A 57 -4.48 1.91 16.21
C TYR A 57 -5.69 1.80 15.30
N ALA A 58 -6.88 2.08 15.82
CA ALA A 58 -8.08 2.25 15.02
C ALA A 58 -8.37 3.75 14.83
N LEU A 59 -8.59 4.14 13.57
CA LEU A 59 -9.00 5.49 13.18
C LEU A 59 -10.23 5.37 12.25
N PRO A 60 -11.41 4.99 12.80
CA PRO A 60 -12.56 4.67 11.97
C PRO A 60 -13.10 5.91 11.26
N ARG A 61 -13.34 5.81 9.94
CA ARG A 61 -13.88 6.92 9.14
C ARG A 61 -15.18 7.50 9.74
N LYS A 62 -16.03 6.65 10.29
CA LYS A 62 -17.31 7.04 10.92
C LYS A 62 -17.16 7.96 12.14
N SER A 63 -15.97 8.04 12.75
CA SER A 63 -15.68 8.90 13.89
C SER A 63 -15.33 10.34 13.51
N PHE A 64 -15.38 10.68 12.23
CA PHE A 64 -15.01 11.98 11.69
C PHE A 64 -16.12 12.55 10.81
N ASP A 65 -16.35 13.84 10.86
CA ASP A 65 -17.36 14.55 10.09
C ASP A 65 -17.03 14.57 8.58
N SER A 66 -15.74 14.48 8.23
CA SER A 66 -15.30 14.53 6.84
C SER A 66 -14.02 13.71 6.62
N ASN A 67 -13.70 13.37 5.34
CA ASN A 67 -12.41 12.76 4.99
C ASN A 67 -11.24 13.68 5.35
N ARG A 68 -11.43 15.00 5.23
CA ARG A 68 -10.42 15.98 5.60
C ARG A 68 -10.11 15.94 7.11
N ALA A 69 -11.14 15.92 7.96
CA ALA A 69 -10.97 15.82 9.42
C ALA A 69 -10.22 14.53 9.79
N MET A 70 -10.58 13.40 9.17
CA MET A 70 -9.87 12.14 9.35
C MET A 70 -8.42 12.23 8.88
N THR A 71 -8.16 12.84 7.71
CA THR A 71 -6.81 12.99 7.16
C THR A 71 -5.93 13.82 8.08
N LEU A 72 -6.43 14.94 8.59
CA LEU A 72 -5.68 15.79 9.52
C LEU A 72 -5.36 15.05 10.83
N ALA A 73 -6.30 14.32 11.42
CA ALA A 73 -6.06 13.51 12.60
C ALA A 73 -5.04 12.39 12.34
N LEU A 74 -5.05 11.79 11.15
CA LEU A 74 -4.04 10.82 10.72
C LEU A 74 -2.65 11.48 10.64
N VAL A 75 -2.54 12.63 9.98
CA VAL A 75 -1.26 13.37 9.85
C VAL A 75 -0.68 13.72 11.22
N GLU A 76 -1.50 14.21 12.15
CA GLU A 76 -1.06 14.50 13.52
C GLU A 76 -0.56 13.23 14.22
N LYS A 77 -1.29 12.11 14.06
CA LYS A 77 -0.89 10.82 14.65
C LYS A 77 0.43 10.31 14.06
N LEU A 78 0.61 10.38 12.75
CA LEU A 78 1.83 9.96 12.07
C LEU A 78 3.04 10.80 12.52
N LYS A 79 2.87 12.13 12.62
CA LYS A 79 3.91 13.04 13.13
C LYS A 79 4.27 12.77 14.60
N ALA A 80 3.27 12.52 15.46
CA ALA A 80 3.50 12.17 16.86
C ALA A 80 4.24 10.83 17.05
N LEU A 81 4.21 9.95 16.04
CA LEU A 81 4.92 8.67 16.02
C LEU A 81 6.27 8.75 15.28
N ASP A 82 6.66 9.94 14.81
CA ASP A 82 7.89 10.18 14.00
C ASP A 82 7.98 9.24 12.78
N ILE A 83 6.89 9.11 12.04
CA ILE A 83 6.85 8.22 10.85
C ILE A 83 7.59 8.85 9.67
N ASP A 84 8.45 8.06 9.03
CA ASP A 84 9.19 8.45 7.82
C ASP A 84 8.50 7.97 6.53
N LEU A 85 7.84 6.80 6.57
CA LEU A 85 7.16 6.20 5.42
C LEU A 85 5.75 5.74 5.81
N VAL A 86 4.78 6.10 4.98
CA VAL A 86 3.39 5.62 5.08
C VAL A 86 3.14 4.59 3.97
N VAL A 87 2.64 3.41 4.32
CA VAL A 87 2.33 2.36 3.34
C VAL A 87 0.83 2.05 3.37
N LEU A 88 0.14 2.26 2.25
CA LEU A 88 -1.25 1.88 2.07
C LEU A 88 -1.31 0.41 1.63
N ALA A 89 -1.70 -0.48 2.53
CA ALA A 89 -1.73 -1.93 2.32
C ALA A 89 -3.18 -2.46 2.37
N GLY A 90 -3.92 -2.24 1.29
CA GLY A 90 -5.37 -2.52 1.26
C GLY A 90 -6.16 -1.53 2.11
N CYS A 91 -5.79 -0.27 2.07
CA CYS A 91 -6.50 0.83 2.70
C CYS A 91 -7.58 1.35 1.74
N MET A 92 -8.85 1.29 2.18
CA MET A 92 -10.02 1.65 1.36
C MET A 92 -10.44 3.12 1.55
N VAL A 93 -9.66 3.92 2.25
CA VAL A 93 -9.94 5.34 2.50
C VAL A 93 -9.19 6.18 1.47
N ILE A 94 -9.91 7.11 0.85
CA ILE A 94 -9.32 8.16 0.02
C ILE A 94 -9.01 9.33 0.96
N PHE A 95 -7.73 9.56 1.20
CA PHE A 95 -7.24 10.70 1.98
C PHE A 95 -7.23 11.96 1.12
N THR A 96 -7.30 13.11 1.78
CA THR A 96 -7.20 14.40 1.11
C THR A 96 -5.73 14.81 0.92
N GLU A 97 -5.49 15.87 0.16
CA GLU A 97 -4.14 16.30 -0.26
C GLU A 97 -3.20 16.64 0.92
N GLU A 98 -3.76 16.96 2.09
CA GLU A 98 -2.97 17.26 3.30
C GLU A 98 -2.04 16.10 3.72
N LEU A 99 -2.44 14.83 3.43
CA LEU A 99 -1.55 13.69 3.69
C LEU A 99 -0.36 13.71 2.73
N VAL A 100 -0.61 13.94 1.43
CA VAL A 100 0.44 13.99 0.40
C VAL A 100 1.38 15.18 0.65
N GLN A 101 0.85 16.33 1.06
CA GLN A 101 1.63 17.51 1.42
C GLN A 101 2.52 17.28 2.65
N ALA A 102 2.03 16.49 3.63
CA ALA A 102 2.77 16.17 4.84
C ALA A 102 3.89 15.14 4.62
N TYR A 103 3.73 14.25 3.61
CA TYR A 103 4.63 13.14 3.31
C TYR A 103 4.96 13.07 1.81
N PRO A 104 5.60 14.11 1.23
CA PRO A 104 5.91 14.16 -0.19
C PRO A 104 6.89 13.02 -0.57
N ASN A 105 6.51 12.19 -1.55
CA ASN A 105 7.27 11.00 -1.99
C ASN A 105 7.59 10.03 -0.83
N ALA A 106 6.78 10.01 0.20
CA ALA A 106 6.90 9.14 1.37
C ALA A 106 5.58 8.43 1.73
N ILE A 107 4.69 8.28 0.73
CA ILE A 107 3.48 7.46 0.84
C ILE A 107 3.48 6.48 -0.32
N MET A 108 3.45 5.19 -0.03
CA MET A 108 3.36 4.13 -1.03
C MET A 108 2.00 3.46 -1.01
N ASN A 109 1.53 3.07 -2.18
CA ASN A 109 0.34 2.24 -2.35
C ASN A 109 0.66 1.02 -3.22
N VAL A 110 0.05 -0.12 -2.91
CA VAL A 110 0.01 -1.28 -3.80
C VAL A 110 -1.37 -1.40 -4.41
N HIS A 111 -1.43 -1.34 -5.76
CA HIS A 111 -2.65 -1.46 -6.54
C HIS A 111 -2.65 -2.77 -7.33
N PRO A 112 -3.73 -3.58 -7.31
CA PRO A 112 -3.75 -4.92 -7.89
C PRO A 112 -4.02 -4.94 -9.40
N ALA A 113 -3.43 -4.01 -10.14
CA ALA A 113 -3.41 -3.97 -11.61
C ALA A 113 -2.12 -3.34 -12.13
N LEU A 114 -1.92 -3.45 -13.45
CA LEU A 114 -0.83 -2.75 -14.16
C LEU A 114 -1.30 -1.35 -14.54
N ILE A 115 -1.05 -0.36 -13.70
CA ILE A 115 -1.36 1.04 -13.98
C ILE A 115 -0.72 1.46 -15.33
N PRO A 116 -1.45 2.16 -16.23
CA PRO A 116 -2.69 2.90 -16.01
C PRO A 116 -3.99 2.12 -16.25
N SER A 117 -3.95 0.81 -16.43
CA SER A 117 -5.16 -0.01 -16.65
C SER A 117 -5.85 -0.35 -15.33
N PHE A 118 -7.19 -0.34 -15.30
CA PHE A 118 -8.03 -0.77 -14.18
C PHE A 118 -7.63 -0.11 -12.84
N CYS A 119 -7.40 1.19 -12.86
CA CYS A 119 -7.01 2.00 -11.70
C CYS A 119 -7.84 3.28 -11.59
N GLY A 120 -7.67 4.00 -10.50
CA GLY A 120 -8.42 5.22 -10.21
C GLY A 120 -9.73 4.98 -9.48
N GLN A 121 -10.59 6.00 -9.48
CA GLN A 121 -11.83 5.98 -8.70
C GLN A 121 -12.75 4.83 -9.14
N GLY A 122 -13.18 4.02 -8.17
CA GLY A 122 -14.06 2.85 -8.40
C GLY A 122 -13.32 1.52 -8.59
N PHE A 123 -12.02 1.53 -8.83
CA PHE A 123 -11.21 0.31 -8.97
C PHE A 123 -10.55 -0.07 -7.64
N TYR A 124 -11.20 -0.94 -6.87
CA TYR A 124 -10.69 -1.46 -5.60
C TYR A 124 -11.20 -2.89 -5.33
N GLY A 125 -10.46 -3.64 -4.53
CA GLY A 125 -10.82 -4.99 -4.13
C GLY A 125 -11.08 -5.91 -5.33
N LEU A 126 -12.19 -6.65 -5.35
CA LEU A 126 -12.53 -7.57 -6.45
C LEU A 126 -12.92 -6.85 -7.74
N HIS A 127 -13.42 -5.61 -7.68
CA HIS A 127 -13.85 -4.86 -8.88
C HIS A 127 -12.73 -4.69 -9.92
N VAL A 128 -11.47 -4.61 -9.48
CA VAL A 128 -10.31 -4.55 -10.37
C VAL A 128 -10.21 -5.83 -11.21
N HIS A 129 -10.35 -6.99 -10.57
CA HIS A 129 -10.22 -8.30 -11.20
C HIS A 129 -11.44 -8.63 -12.07
N GLU A 130 -12.65 -8.26 -11.61
CA GLU A 130 -13.88 -8.34 -12.40
C GLU A 130 -13.76 -7.57 -13.71
N ALA A 131 -13.27 -6.33 -13.65
CA ALA A 131 -13.08 -5.49 -14.83
C ALA A 131 -12.00 -6.05 -15.77
N ALA A 132 -10.89 -6.54 -15.24
CA ALA A 132 -9.82 -7.16 -16.02
C ALA A 132 -10.31 -8.42 -16.76
N LEU A 133 -11.06 -9.29 -16.09
CA LEU A 133 -11.65 -10.49 -16.67
C LEU A 133 -12.72 -10.15 -17.72
N ALA A 134 -13.60 -9.20 -17.41
CA ALA A 134 -14.65 -8.74 -18.33
C ALA A 134 -14.07 -8.12 -19.62
N TYR A 135 -12.94 -7.39 -19.48
CA TYR A 135 -12.25 -6.81 -20.64
C TYR A 135 -11.56 -7.89 -21.50
N GLY A 136 -11.21 -9.03 -20.91
CA GLY A 136 -10.56 -10.15 -21.59
C GLY A 136 -9.05 -10.01 -21.75
N VAL A 137 -8.38 -9.26 -20.85
CA VAL A 137 -6.92 -9.11 -20.87
C VAL A 137 -6.23 -10.46 -20.63
N LYS A 138 -5.03 -10.62 -21.17
CA LYS A 138 -4.22 -11.83 -20.99
C LYS A 138 -3.19 -11.69 -19.88
N LEU A 139 -2.89 -10.44 -19.50
CA LEU A 139 -2.00 -10.09 -18.42
C LEU A 139 -2.71 -9.09 -17.49
N SER A 140 -2.61 -9.33 -16.20
CA SER A 140 -2.89 -8.40 -15.13
C SER A 140 -1.64 -8.29 -14.27
N GLY A 141 -1.73 -7.86 -13.02
CA GLY A 141 -0.56 -7.78 -12.14
C GLY A 141 -0.77 -6.84 -10.98
N ALA A 142 0.34 -6.33 -10.46
CA ALA A 142 0.33 -5.32 -9.41
C ALA A 142 1.30 -4.18 -9.72
N THR A 143 0.98 -3.01 -9.17
CA THR A 143 1.80 -1.80 -9.23
C THR A 143 2.02 -1.29 -7.81
N VAL A 144 3.27 -1.01 -7.45
CA VAL A 144 3.61 -0.18 -6.30
C VAL A 144 4.02 1.19 -6.79
N HIS A 145 3.41 2.23 -6.25
CA HIS A 145 3.63 3.61 -6.67
C HIS A 145 3.63 4.55 -5.46
N PHE A 146 4.24 5.71 -5.61
CA PHE A 146 4.03 6.81 -4.67
C PHE A 146 2.63 7.39 -4.84
N VAL A 147 2.02 7.77 -3.73
CA VAL A 147 0.69 8.39 -3.73
C VAL A 147 0.79 9.87 -4.09
N SER A 148 -0.09 10.31 -4.97
CA SER A 148 -0.27 11.71 -5.35
C SER A 148 -1.70 12.19 -5.03
N ALA A 149 -2.02 13.42 -5.35
CA ALA A 149 -3.39 13.94 -5.21
C ALA A 149 -4.39 13.25 -6.17
N GLU A 150 -3.89 12.69 -7.28
CA GLU A 150 -4.67 11.87 -8.20
C GLU A 150 -4.71 10.42 -7.72
N CYS A 151 -5.91 9.83 -7.69
CA CYS A 151 -6.08 8.44 -7.27
C CYS A 151 -5.31 7.50 -8.22
N ASP A 152 -4.42 6.68 -7.67
CA ASP A 152 -3.50 5.78 -8.37
C ASP A 152 -2.64 6.46 -9.46
N GLY A 153 -2.54 7.81 -9.42
CA GLY A 153 -1.88 8.62 -10.45
C GLY A 153 -0.42 8.98 -10.16
N GLY A 154 0.16 8.55 -9.06
CA GLY A 154 1.52 8.91 -8.65
C GLY A 154 2.63 8.15 -9.38
N PRO A 155 3.91 8.54 -9.16
CA PRO A 155 5.06 7.91 -9.80
C PRO A 155 5.18 6.42 -9.46
N ILE A 156 5.33 5.59 -10.49
CA ILE A 156 5.42 4.13 -10.36
C ILE A 156 6.82 3.74 -9.90
N ILE A 157 6.90 2.93 -8.83
CA ILE A 157 8.14 2.38 -8.29
C ILE A 157 8.45 1.04 -8.97
N ALA A 158 7.48 0.12 -8.98
CA ALA A 158 7.65 -1.20 -9.56
C ALA A 158 6.32 -1.78 -10.04
N GLN A 159 6.41 -2.63 -11.06
CA GLN A 159 5.26 -3.37 -11.60
C GLN A 159 5.65 -4.82 -11.85
N LYS A 160 4.69 -5.73 -11.65
CA LYS A 160 4.86 -7.14 -11.99
C LYS A 160 3.63 -7.70 -12.67
N ALA A 161 3.82 -8.21 -13.88
CA ALA A 161 2.78 -8.87 -14.64
C ALA A 161 2.50 -10.28 -14.11
N VAL A 162 1.23 -10.66 -14.17
CA VAL A 162 0.71 -11.97 -13.78
C VAL A 162 -0.25 -12.43 -14.89
N PRO A 163 -0.16 -13.67 -15.40
CA PRO A 163 -1.05 -14.17 -16.44
C PRO A 163 -2.48 -14.33 -15.95
N VAL A 164 -3.44 -13.99 -16.80
CA VAL A 164 -4.84 -14.35 -16.65
C VAL A 164 -5.04 -15.71 -17.32
N LEU A 165 -5.54 -16.70 -16.59
CA LEU A 165 -5.70 -18.07 -17.06
C LEU A 165 -7.15 -18.34 -17.49
N PRO A 166 -7.37 -19.26 -18.43
CA PRO A 166 -8.71 -19.72 -18.76
C PRO A 166 -9.44 -20.25 -17.53
N GLY A 167 -10.67 -19.80 -17.30
CA GLY A 167 -11.48 -20.20 -16.14
C GLY A 167 -11.20 -19.44 -14.85
N ASP A 168 -10.38 -18.40 -14.89
CA ASP A 168 -10.20 -17.52 -13.71
C ASP A 168 -11.52 -16.89 -13.28
N THR A 169 -11.73 -16.89 -11.98
CA THR A 169 -12.69 -16.02 -11.30
C THR A 169 -11.96 -14.78 -10.74
N PRO A 170 -12.68 -13.71 -10.36
CA PRO A 170 -12.06 -12.56 -9.69
C PRO A 170 -11.21 -12.97 -8.49
N GLU A 171 -11.67 -13.95 -7.69
CA GLU A 171 -10.98 -14.42 -6.49
C GLU A 171 -9.71 -15.21 -6.82
N THR A 172 -9.74 -16.07 -7.86
CA THR A 172 -8.55 -16.85 -8.26
C THR A 172 -7.48 -15.94 -8.85
N LEU A 173 -7.88 -14.96 -9.65
CA LEU A 173 -6.97 -13.95 -10.19
C LEU A 173 -6.39 -13.07 -9.07
N GLN A 174 -7.23 -12.58 -8.15
CA GLN A 174 -6.80 -11.80 -6.98
C GLN A 174 -5.75 -12.58 -6.18
N LYS A 175 -6.04 -13.81 -5.81
CA LYS A 175 -5.12 -14.65 -5.03
C LYS A 175 -3.77 -14.79 -5.75
N ARG A 176 -3.78 -15.06 -7.05
CA ARG A 176 -2.56 -15.21 -7.85
C ARG A 176 -1.76 -13.91 -7.89
N ILE A 177 -2.42 -12.76 -8.06
CA ILE A 177 -1.75 -11.45 -8.06
C ILE A 177 -1.15 -11.15 -6.70
N MET A 178 -1.86 -11.40 -5.60
CA MET A 178 -1.33 -11.25 -4.25
C MET A 178 -0.05 -12.09 -4.05
N GLU A 179 -0.10 -13.39 -4.37
CA GLU A 179 1.00 -14.34 -4.13
C GLU A 179 2.21 -14.09 -5.05
N GLN A 180 1.96 -13.78 -6.32
CA GLN A 180 3.01 -13.69 -7.33
C GLN A 180 3.57 -12.27 -7.49
N ALA A 181 2.79 -11.23 -7.17
CA ALA A 181 3.17 -9.83 -7.37
C ALA A 181 3.16 -9.02 -6.07
N GLU A 182 2.00 -8.77 -5.44
CA GLU A 182 1.89 -7.79 -4.36
C GLU A 182 2.82 -8.09 -3.17
N TRP A 183 2.81 -9.34 -2.66
CA TRP A 183 3.60 -9.74 -1.49
C TRP A 183 5.12 -9.77 -1.73
N LYS A 184 5.55 -9.55 -2.96
CA LYS A 184 6.96 -9.43 -3.35
C LYS A 184 7.33 -7.98 -3.62
N LEU A 185 6.52 -7.31 -4.46
CA LEU A 185 6.80 -5.93 -4.86
C LEU A 185 6.75 -4.94 -3.70
N LEU A 186 5.75 -5.09 -2.81
CA LEU A 186 5.57 -4.11 -1.75
C LEU A 186 6.72 -4.11 -0.73
N PRO A 187 7.18 -5.28 -0.19
CA PRO A 187 8.36 -5.30 0.67
C PRO A 187 9.63 -4.80 -0.04
N GLU A 188 9.81 -5.13 -1.32
CA GLU A 188 10.96 -4.65 -2.08
C GLU A 188 10.96 -3.13 -2.27
N ALA A 189 9.82 -2.54 -2.61
CA ALA A 189 9.70 -1.10 -2.72
C ALA A 189 9.98 -0.38 -1.39
N VAL A 190 9.47 -0.94 -0.28
CA VAL A 190 9.75 -0.44 1.08
C VAL A 190 11.25 -0.54 1.39
N ARG A 191 11.89 -1.66 1.07
CA ARG A 191 13.34 -1.85 1.23
C ARG A 191 14.12 -0.77 0.50
N LEU A 192 13.84 -0.57 -0.79
CA LEU A 192 14.51 0.43 -1.61
C LEU A 192 14.36 1.85 -1.06
N PHE A 193 13.19 2.18 -0.51
CA PHE A 193 12.97 3.46 0.16
C PHE A 193 13.85 3.61 1.40
N CYS A 194 13.86 2.59 2.26
CA CYS A 194 14.63 2.61 3.52
C CYS A 194 16.15 2.64 3.26
N GLU A 195 16.60 2.10 2.14
CA GLU A 195 17.98 2.19 1.66
C GLU A 195 18.32 3.55 1.01
N GLY A 196 17.33 4.45 0.84
CA GLY A 196 17.53 5.75 0.20
C GLY A 196 17.76 5.67 -1.32
N ARG A 197 17.34 4.59 -1.96
CA ARG A 197 17.61 4.26 -3.38
C ARG A 197 16.52 4.71 -4.36
N LEU A 198 15.48 5.39 -3.88
CA LEU A 198 14.39 5.86 -4.73
C LEU A 198 14.49 7.37 -4.93
N ARG A 199 14.66 7.81 -6.16
CA ARG A 199 14.67 9.22 -6.54
C ARG A 199 13.56 9.50 -7.55
N VAL A 200 12.72 10.49 -7.26
CA VAL A 200 11.57 10.86 -8.10
C VAL A 200 11.96 12.03 -9.00
N GLU A 201 11.82 11.85 -10.32
CA GLU A 201 11.98 12.89 -11.33
C GLU A 201 10.69 13.01 -12.17
N GLY A 202 9.88 14.00 -11.86
CA GLY A 202 8.56 14.15 -12.47
C GLY A 202 7.67 12.93 -12.21
N ARG A 203 7.36 12.15 -13.24
CA ARG A 203 6.58 10.89 -13.11
C ARG A 203 7.45 9.63 -13.04
N THR A 204 8.75 9.76 -13.15
CA THR A 204 9.66 8.61 -13.17
C THR A 204 10.29 8.41 -11.81
N VAL A 205 10.32 7.18 -11.33
CA VAL A 205 11.12 6.78 -10.17
C VAL A 205 12.39 6.13 -10.68
N ILE A 206 13.53 6.69 -10.30
CA ILE A 206 14.85 6.14 -10.58
C ILE A 206 15.27 5.30 -9.38
N ILE A 207 15.63 4.03 -9.64
CA ILE A 207 16.21 3.14 -8.64
C ILE A 207 17.73 3.22 -8.76
N GLU A 208 18.36 3.81 -7.77
CA GLU A 208 19.82 3.93 -7.75
C GLU A 208 20.46 2.58 -7.43
N GLN A 209 21.55 2.25 -8.13
CA GLN A 209 22.33 1.04 -7.87
C GLN A 209 23.19 1.24 -6.62
N GLU A 210 23.56 0.14 -5.98
CA GLU A 210 24.50 0.14 -4.87
C GLU A 210 25.89 0.63 -5.27
#